data_35f8ac02713af40e9c943a3b14fe6574
#
_entry.id   35f8ac02713af40e9c943a3b14fe6574
#
_cell.length_a   1.000
_cell.length_b   1.000
_cell.length_c   1.000
_cell.angle_alpha   90.00
_cell.angle_beta   90.00
_cell.angle_gamma   90.00
#
_symmetry.space_group_name_H-M   'P 1'
#
loop_
_entity.id
_entity.type
_entity.pdbx_description
1 polymer ?
#
loop_
_entity_poly.entity_id
_entity_poly.type
_entity_poly.pdbx_seq_one_letter_code
_entity_poly.pdbx_strand_id
1 'polypeptide(L)'
;MTTLTKQLAEQLQIHKEDDLIKDLQLDQWFTGQQLADDVATLHDFFQEIGLMNQDLALVCLDNSAVYPVLTQAFWELGVVEHPVAATTPIAQLLTEFNEHTYAVIVVKQELAEQLTDQVPLQKKIVKLNTSQELTIFINTELLSKRPNDTGTSPNEEDLGLILNTSGTTGKPKRVGLTHRILNNAAHHNIDSHKMTSADTTLITMPMFHINAQVISTLSTRLSGGKIVIATKFSASHFWQQISENHVTWTSVVPTIISILLINDQANHIYSELKAHIHLRFVRSSSFALPERKFIAFQDRFHTKILEGYGMTETSSQSTLNPINAQKIGSAGKPVGTDVAILIDGKYETKGTAIGEIVVRGDHVISDYVDSQPNAFHDGWFLTGDLGYFDEDGYLFVKGRSKDMINRGGEKVAPAGVQSILSQLDFIEEIVILGMPDDLYGEAVTAVVKPKNSLLDEATMIAQLQDYANENLAKFERSTQIYFVQDFPRNPTGKILRPQLKKQLLSI
;
A
#
# COMPACT_ATOMS: atom_id res chain seq x y z
N MET A 1 14.89 -23.82 -4.22
CA MET A 1 13.67 -23.00 -4.54
C MET A 1 12.59 -23.27 -3.51
N THR A 2 11.94 -22.24 -3.04
CA THR A 2 10.77 -22.31 -2.14
C THR A 2 9.50 -22.62 -2.94
N THR A 3 8.39 -22.93 -2.26
CA THR A 3 7.07 -23.11 -2.88
C THR A 3 6.68 -21.88 -3.72
N LEU A 4 6.90 -20.69 -3.16
CA LEU A 4 6.62 -19.42 -3.83
C LEU A 4 7.37 -19.27 -5.16
N THR A 5 8.70 -19.42 -5.14
CA THR A 5 9.52 -19.22 -6.34
C THR A 5 9.29 -20.32 -7.38
N LYS A 6 9.00 -21.55 -6.94
CA LYS A 6 8.61 -22.63 -7.84
C LYS A 6 7.30 -22.36 -8.56
N GLN A 7 6.27 -21.91 -7.85
CA GLN A 7 4.98 -21.54 -8.45
C GLN A 7 5.13 -20.38 -9.45
N LEU A 8 5.93 -19.34 -9.13
CA LEU A 8 6.20 -18.24 -10.06
C LEU A 8 6.88 -18.72 -11.35
N ALA A 9 7.88 -19.59 -11.24
CA ALA A 9 8.54 -20.17 -12.41
C ALA A 9 7.60 -21.07 -13.22
N GLU A 10 6.75 -21.89 -12.55
CA GLU A 10 5.73 -22.71 -13.20
C GLU A 10 4.74 -21.87 -14.00
N GLN A 11 4.27 -20.71 -13.48
CA GLN A 11 3.36 -19.81 -14.21
C GLN A 11 4.01 -19.25 -15.49
N LEU A 12 5.29 -18.86 -15.43
CA LEU A 12 6.01 -18.42 -16.63
C LEU A 12 6.12 -19.52 -17.69
N GLN A 13 6.28 -20.78 -17.29
CA GLN A 13 6.34 -21.93 -18.21
C GLN A 13 4.97 -22.29 -18.79
N ILE A 14 3.91 -22.28 -17.99
CA ILE A 14 2.53 -22.54 -18.45
C ILE A 14 2.12 -21.52 -19.51
N HIS A 15 2.47 -20.26 -19.29
CA HIS A 15 2.08 -19.12 -20.12
C HIS A 15 3.24 -18.57 -20.98
N LYS A 16 4.18 -19.43 -21.39
CA LYS A 16 5.41 -18.97 -22.05
C LYS A 16 5.18 -18.16 -23.33
N GLU A 17 4.13 -18.48 -24.10
CA GLU A 17 3.77 -17.79 -25.35
C GLU A 17 2.71 -16.68 -25.12
N ASP A 18 2.13 -16.59 -23.92
CA ASP A 18 1.10 -15.63 -23.62
C ASP A 18 1.69 -14.30 -23.17
N ASP A 19 1.06 -13.21 -23.53
CA ASP A 19 1.33 -11.89 -22.97
C ASP A 19 0.94 -11.87 -21.48
N LEU A 20 1.90 -11.61 -20.58
CA LEU A 20 1.66 -11.62 -19.14
C LEU A 20 1.81 -10.26 -18.48
N ILE A 21 2.82 -9.48 -18.90
CA ILE A 21 3.08 -8.16 -18.31
C ILE A 21 3.17 -7.12 -19.41
N LYS A 22 2.37 -6.06 -19.32
CA LYS A 22 2.50 -4.85 -20.14
C LYS A 22 3.15 -3.75 -19.34
N ASP A 23 4.20 -3.16 -19.91
CA ASP A 23 4.76 -1.89 -19.47
C ASP A 23 4.19 -0.76 -20.31
N LEU A 24 3.42 0.14 -19.68
CA LEU A 24 2.78 1.24 -20.40
C LEU A 24 3.74 2.36 -20.81
N GLN A 25 4.91 2.47 -20.15
CA GLN A 25 5.93 3.43 -20.57
C GLN A 25 6.64 2.97 -21.83
N LEU A 26 6.88 1.66 -21.98
CA LEU A 26 7.47 1.05 -23.15
C LEU A 26 6.42 0.76 -24.24
N ASP A 27 5.14 0.82 -23.90
CA ASP A 27 3.99 0.38 -24.68
C ASP A 27 4.17 -1.05 -25.24
N GLN A 28 4.69 -1.94 -24.41
CA GLN A 28 5.07 -3.30 -24.83
C GLN A 28 4.51 -4.35 -23.86
N TRP A 29 3.96 -5.44 -24.44
CA TRP A 29 3.70 -6.68 -23.73
C TRP A 29 4.94 -7.58 -23.72
N PHE A 30 5.15 -8.25 -22.61
CA PHE A 30 6.19 -9.26 -22.43
C PHE A 30 5.54 -10.61 -22.20
N THR A 31 5.97 -11.61 -22.97
CA THR A 31 5.52 -12.99 -22.86
C THR A 31 6.14 -13.70 -21.65
N GLY A 32 5.54 -14.81 -21.23
CA GLY A 32 6.10 -15.65 -20.17
C GLY A 32 7.53 -16.07 -20.47
N GLN A 33 7.86 -16.38 -21.75
CA GLN A 33 9.23 -16.72 -22.16
C GLN A 33 10.20 -15.55 -21.98
N GLN A 34 9.85 -14.35 -22.44
CA GLN A 34 10.70 -13.17 -22.29
C GLN A 34 10.97 -12.82 -20.82
N LEU A 35 9.95 -12.97 -19.97
CA LEU A 35 10.10 -12.76 -18.53
C LEU A 35 10.97 -13.84 -17.89
N ALA A 36 10.84 -15.10 -18.30
CA ALA A 36 11.69 -16.20 -17.83
C ALA A 36 13.15 -16.02 -18.24
N ASP A 37 13.40 -15.56 -19.48
CA ASP A 37 14.74 -15.26 -19.97
C ASP A 37 15.41 -14.13 -19.17
N ASP A 38 14.64 -13.10 -18.82
CA ASP A 38 15.12 -11.99 -17.98
C ASP A 38 15.42 -12.44 -16.54
N VAL A 39 14.54 -13.27 -15.94
CA VAL A 39 14.78 -13.87 -14.61
C VAL A 39 16.06 -14.70 -14.64
N ALA A 40 16.26 -15.56 -15.64
CA ALA A 40 17.46 -16.37 -15.79
C ALA A 40 18.72 -15.50 -15.96
N THR A 41 18.64 -14.46 -16.80
CA THR A 41 19.75 -13.52 -17.01
C THR A 41 20.17 -12.81 -15.71
N LEU A 42 19.21 -12.36 -14.92
CA LEU A 42 19.47 -11.73 -13.61
C LEU A 42 19.98 -12.75 -12.58
N HIS A 43 19.38 -13.93 -12.55
CA HIS A 43 19.82 -15.01 -11.65
C HIS A 43 21.30 -15.37 -11.91
N ASP A 44 21.67 -15.62 -13.16
CA ASP A 44 23.04 -15.94 -13.55
C ASP A 44 24.01 -14.81 -13.22
N PHE A 45 23.63 -13.56 -13.52
CA PHE A 45 24.40 -12.38 -13.18
C PHE A 45 24.63 -12.25 -11.66
N PHE A 46 23.59 -12.42 -10.86
CA PHE A 46 23.68 -12.32 -9.40
C PHE A 46 24.49 -13.47 -8.81
N GLN A 47 24.39 -14.67 -9.37
CA GLN A 47 25.20 -15.80 -8.99
C GLN A 47 26.68 -15.60 -9.34
N GLU A 48 26.98 -15.05 -10.54
CA GLU A 48 28.35 -14.74 -11.00
C GLU A 48 29.05 -13.73 -10.08
N ILE A 49 28.32 -12.69 -9.61
CA ILE A 49 28.89 -11.72 -8.67
C ILE A 49 28.94 -12.21 -7.22
N GLY A 50 28.43 -13.42 -6.93
CA GLY A 50 28.51 -14.08 -5.63
C GLY A 50 27.44 -13.65 -4.63
N LEU A 51 26.22 -13.25 -5.07
CA LEU A 51 25.09 -13.09 -4.15
C LEU A 51 24.69 -14.43 -3.54
N MET A 52 24.31 -14.37 -2.29
CA MET A 52 23.93 -15.54 -1.48
C MET A 52 22.59 -15.35 -0.78
N ASN A 53 22.05 -16.46 -0.30
CA ASN A 53 20.84 -16.48 0.52
C ASN A 53 20.96 -15.49 1.71
N GLN A 54 19.91 -14.69 1.93
CA GLN A 54 19.79 -13.64 2.95
C GLN A 54 20.69 -12.41 2.76
N ASP A 55 21.32 -12.24 1.59
CA ASP A 55 21.88 -10.95 1.22
C ASP A 55 20.79 -9.90 1.06
N LEU A 56 21.11 -8.64 1.40
CA LEU A 56 20.18 -7.53 1.21
C LEU A 56 20.42 -6.84 -0.13
N ALA A 57 19.33 -6.60 -0.86
CA ALA A 57 19.29 -5.81 -2.07
C ALA A 57 18.42 -4.56 -1.86
N LEU A 58 18.97 -3.36 -2.01
CA LEU A 58 18.19 -2.11 -1.99
C LEU A 58 17.65 -1.84 -3.39
N VAL A 59 16.34 -1.64 -3.54
CA VAL A 59 15.68 -1.39 -4.82
C VAL A 59 14.99 -0.04 -4.81
N CYS A 60 15.42 0.86 -5.72
CA CYS A 60 14.86 2.21 -5.87
C CYS A 60 14.49 2.47 -7.33
N LEU A 61 13.40 1.85 -7.78
CA LEU A 61 12.89 1.88 -9.14
C LEU A 61 11.50 2.50 -9.21
N ASP A 62 11.20 3.14 -10.34
CA ASP A 62 9.82 3.45 -10.72
C ASP A 62 9.05 2.17 -11.07
N ASN A 63 7.72 2.22 -11.07
CA ASN A 63 6.91 1.11 -11.55
C ASN A 63 7.28 0.75 -12.99
N SER A 64 7.62 -0.51 -13.23
CA SER A 64 8.01 -1.02 -14.55
C SER A 64 7.96 -2.54 -14.61
N ALA A 65 7.98 -3.10 -15.80
CA ALA A 65 7.95 -4.56 -16.01
C ALA A 65 9.21 -5.27 -15.45
N VAL A 66 10.33 -4.57 -15.32
CA VAL A 66 11.56 -5.13 -14.74
C VAL A 66 11.39 -5.43 -13.23
N TYR A 67 10.50 -4.73 -12.53
CA TYR A 67 10.34 -4.87 -11.08
C TYR A 67 10.00 -6.30 -10.66
N PRO A 68 8.88 -6.93 -11.13
CA PRO A 68 8.54 -8.30 -10.75
C PRO A 68 9.52 -9.35 -11.24
N VAL A 69 10.28 -9.08 -12.31
CA VAL A 69 11.35 -9.95 -12.82
C VAL A 69 12.54 -9.95 -11.85
N LEU A 70 12.98 -8.75 -11.45
CA LEU A 70 14.05 -8.54 -10.48
C LEU A 70 13.73 -9.20 -9.14
N THR A 71 12.52 -8.96 -8.62
CA THR A 71 12.01 -9.57 -7.38
C THR A 71 12.10 -11.11 -7.44
N GLN A 72 11.66 -11.72 -8.55
CA GLN A 72 11.72 -13.18 -8.69
C GLN A 72 13.16 -13.68 -8.72
N ALA A 73 14.06 -13.03 -9.47
CA ALA A 73 15.47 -13.43 -9.53
C ALA A 73 16.16 -13.36 -8.16
N PHE A 74 15.86 -12.33 -7.36
CA PHE A 74 16.33 -12.23 -5.99
C PHE A 74 15.80 -13.37 -5.13
N TRP A 75 14.51 -13.64 -5.15
CA TRP A 75 13.88 -14.67 -4.34
C TRP A 75 14.34 -16.09 -4.70
N GLU A 76 14.66 -16.37 -5.96
CA GLU A 76 15.21 -17.66 -6.39
C GLU A 76 16.59 -17.95 -5.79
N LEU A 77 17.38 -16.89 -5.53
CA LEU A 77 18.65 -16.95 -4.82
C LEU A 77 18.52 -16.81 -3.29
N GLY A 78 17.33 -16.46 -2.80
CA GLY A 78 17.09 -16.15 -1.39
C GLY A 78 17.58 -14.79 -0.94
N VAL A 79 17.84 -13.88 -1.89
CA VAL A 79 18.21 -12.49 -1.61
C VAL A 79 16.98 -11.73 -1.12
N VAL A 80 17.16 -10.96 -0.05
CA VAL A 80 16.10 -10.16 0.58
C VAL A 80 15.99 -8.82 -0.11
N GLU A 81 14.85 -8.56 -0.74
CA GLU A 81 14.57 -7.29 -1.37
C GLU A 81 14.15 -6.24 -0.33
N HIS A 82 14.75 -5.04 -0.39
CA HIS A 82 14.34 -3.88 0.39
C HIS A 82 14.00 -2.74 -0.57
N PRO A 83 12.73 -2.60 -0.98
CA PRO A 83 12.30 -1.56 -1.89
C PRO A 83 12.04 -0.25 -1.17
N VAL A 84 12.47 0.85 -1.82
CA VAL A 84 12.22 2.22 -1.37
C VAL A 84 11.64 3.06 -2.50
N ALA A 85 11.02 4.19 -2.16
CA ALA A 85 10.40 5.04 -3.17
C ALA A 85 11.43 5.55 -4.19
N ALA A 86 11.09 5.50 -5.47
CA ALA A 86 11.91 6.06 -6.55
C ALA A 86 12.17 7.58 -6.42
N THR A 87 11.37 8.25 -5.58
CA THR A 87 11.49 9.67 -5.24
C THR A 87 12.27 9.92 -3.95
N THR A 88 12.86 8.88 -3.34
CA THR A 88 13.66 9.02 -2.12
C THR A 88 14.86 9.94 -2.38
N PRO A 89 15.05 11.02 -1.59
CA PRO A 89 16.18 11.91 -1.75
C PRO A 89 17.52 11.16 -1.60
N ILE A 90 18.53 11.55 -2.39
CA ILE A 90 19.83 10.88 -2.39
C ILE A 90 20.47 10.82 -0.98
N ALA A 91 20.36 11.89 -0.20
CA ALA A 91 20.88 11.93 1.18
C ALA A 91 20.22 10.87 2.07
N GLN A 92 18.93 10.58 1.85
CA GLN A 92 18.22 9.55 2.60
C GLN A 92 18.60 8.13 2.12
N LEU A 93 18.83 7.95 0.81
CA LEU A 93 19.35 6.68 0.27
C LEU A 93 20.75 6.38 0.81
N LEU A 94 21.61 7.40 0.91
CA LEU A 94 22.94 7.26 1.49
C LEU A 94 22.88 6.94 3.00
N THR A 95 21.94 7.53 3.72
CA THR A 95 21.70 7.18 5.13
C THR A 95 21.28 5.72 5.25
N GLU A 96 20.31 5.29 4.46
CA GLU A 96 19.84 3.89 4.42
C GLU A 96 20.99 2.92 4.10
N PHE A 97 21.81 3.27 3.10
CA PHE A 97 22.98 2.48 2.71
C PHE A 97 24.03 2.39 3.84
N ASN A 98 24.25 3.46 4.59
CA ASN A 98 25.24 3.49 5.67
C ASN A 98 24.74 2.80 6.95
N GLU A 99 23.43 2.78 7.19
CA GLU A 99 22.84 2.11 8.36
C GLU A 99 22.72 0.59 8.19
N HIS A 100 22.69 0.11 6.93
CA HIS A 100 22.51 -1.30 6.61
C HIS A 100 23.53 -1.76 5.57
N THR A 101 23.89 -3.06 5.63
CA THR A 101 24.86 -3.65 4.70
C THR A 101 24.14 -4.27 3.52
N TYR A 102 24.12 -3.57 2.39
CA TYR A 102 23.58 -4.08 1.13
C TYR A 102 24.66 -4.71 0.26
N ALA A 103 24.36 -5.87 -0.33
CA ALA A 103 25.24 -6.53 -1.30
C ALA A 103 25.12 -5.88 -2.69
N VAL A 104 23.91 -5.45 -3.04
CA VAL A 104 23.63 -4.71 -4.27
C VAL A 104 22.62 -3.58 -4.04
N ILE A 105 22.70 -2.55 -4.89
CA ILE A 105 21.72 -1.48 -4.98
C ILE A 105 21.27 -1.39 -6.44
N VAL A 106 19.97 -1.51 -6.67
CA VAL A 106 19.34 -1.36 -8.00
C VAL A 106 18.57 -0.06 -8.03
N VAL A 107 18.91 0.81 -8.98
CA VAL A 107 18.34 2.16 -9.05
C VAL A 107 17.96 2.53 -10.47
N LYS A 108 17.04 3.47 -10.60
CA LYS A 108 16.76 4.10 -11.89
C LYS A 108 17.95 4.95 -12.36
N GLN A 109 18.03 5.18 -13.67
CA GLN A 109 19.19 5.80 -14.31
C GLN A 109 19.52 7.18 -13.76
N GLU A 110 18.53 8.04 -13.50
CA GLU A 110 18.76 9.39 -13.00
C GLU A 110 19.39 9.42 -11.58
N LEU A 111 19.09 8.42 -10.77
CA LEU A 111 19.71 8.25 -9.45
C LEU A 111 21.11 7.62 -9.58
N ALA A 112 21.33 6.76 -10.57
CA ALA A 112 22.62 6.12 -10.79
C ALA A 112 23.74 7.12 -11.08
N GLU A 113 23.46 8.16 -11.85
CA GLU A 113 24.42 9.23 -12.15
C GLU A 113 24.84 9.97 -10.87
N GLN A 114 23.89 10.25 -9.99
CA GLN A 114 24.14 10.94 -8.73
C GLN A 114 24.87 10.07 -7.70
N LEU A 115 24.63 8.74 -7.70
CA LEU A 115 25.25 7.80 -6.76
C LEU A 115 26.68 7.41 -7.14
N THR A 116 27.05 7.47 -8.43
CA THR A 116 28.31 6.91 -8.94
C THR A 116 29.54 7.42 -8.19
N ASP A 117 29.56 8.69 -7.78
CA ASP A 117 30.69 9.29 -7.07
C ASP A 117 30.51 9.33 -5.53
N GLN A 118 29.36 8.86 -5.02
CA GLN A 118 29.00 8.96 -3.60
C GLN A 118 29.08 7.64 -2.85
N VAL A 119 29.10 6.51 -3.57
CA VAL A 119 29.18 5.17 -2.96
C VAL A 119 30.40 4.41 -3.53
N PRO A 120 31.16 3.72 -2.67
CA PRO A 120 32.34 2.94 -3.09
C PRO A 120 31.91 1.58 -3.67
N LEU A 121 31.02 1.60 -4.67
CA LEU A 121 30.42 0.41 -5.27
C LEU A 121 30.74 0.32 -6.76
N GLN A 122 30.87 -0.90 -7.27
CA GLN A 122 31.08 -1.13 -8.70
C GLN A 122 29.76 -1.03 -9.46
N LYS A 123 29.67 -0.10 -10.41
CA LYS A 123 28.52 0.05 -11.31
C LYS A 123 28.55 -0.99 -12.43
N LYS A 124 27.44 -1.66 -12.66
CA LYS A 124 27.18 -2.54 -13.82
C LYS A 124 25.84 -2.18 -14.44
N ILE A 125 25.71 -2.46 -15.73
CA ILE A 125 24.47 -2.33 -16.49
C ILE A 125 24.11 -3.69 -17.05
N VAL A 126 22.89 -4.15 -16.78
CA VAL A 126 22.34 -5.41 -17.30
C VAL A 126 21.27 -5.08 -18.32
N LYS A 127 21.29 -5.77 -19.47
CA LYS A 127 20.29 -5.65 -20.53
C LYS A 127 19.30 -6.80 -20.43
N LEU A 128 18.03 -6.48 -20.48
CA LEU A 128 16.90 -7.38 -20.36
C LEU A 128 15.87 -7.06 -21.46
N ASN A 129 14.93 -7.96 -21.68
CA ASN A 129 13.76 -7.65 -22.51
C ASN A 129 12.95 -6.51 -21.87
N THR A 130 12.78 -6.56 -20.54
CA THR A 130 12.00 -5.58 -19.76
C THR A 130 12.75 -4.29 -19.43
N SER A 131 14.07 -4.22 -19.67
CA SER A 131 14.88 -3.02 -19.44
C SER A 131 16.18 -3.08 -20.22
N GLN A 132 16.42 -2.09 -21.07
CA GLN A 132 17.69 -2.01 -21.83
C GLN A 132 18.89 -1.58 -20.99
N GLU A 133 18.65 -0.91 -19.85
CA GLU A 133 19.70 -0.31 -19.02
C GLU A 133 19.35 -0.41 -17.53
N LEU A 134 19.29 -1.65 -16.99
CA LEU A 134 19.14 -1.85 -15.56
C LEU A 134 20.46 -1.57 -14.85
N THR A 135 20.54 -0.51 -14.07
CA THR A 135 21.76 -0.14 -13.34
C THR A 135 21.82 -0.80 -11.97
N ILE A 136 22.91 -1.51 -11.70
CA ILE A 136 23.18 -2.23 -10.47
C ILE A 136 24.53 -1.80 -9.92
N PHE A 137 24.57 -1.37 -8.67
CA PHE A 137 25.79 -1.12 -7.91
C PHE A 137 26.09 -2.31 -7.02
N ILE A 138 27.33 -2.81 -7.07
CA ILE A 138 27.79 -4.04 -6.44
C ILE A 138 28.76 -3.71 -5.32
N ASN A 139 28.52 -4.21 -4.11
CA ASN A 139 29.45 -4.11 -2.99
C ASN A 139 30.54 -5.18 -3.10
N THR A 140 31.52 -4.93 -3.96
CA THR A 140 32.61 -5.88 -4.22
C THR A 140 33.48 -6.12 -2.98
N GLU A 141 33.60 -5.17 -2.07
CA GLU A 141 34.34 -5.35 -0.82
C GLU A 141 33.65 -6.38 0.09
N LEU A 142 32.31 -6.31 0.20
CA LEU A 142 31.53 -7.30 0.94
C LEU A 142 31.65 -8.68 0.29
N LEU A 143 31.43 -8.78 -1.01
CA LEU A 143 31.36 -10.05 -1.73
C LEU A 143 32.73 -10.76 -1.80
N SER A 144 33.83 -10.00 -1.95
CA SER A 144 35.19 -10.57 -2.03
C SER A 144 35.73 -11.17 -0.71
N LYS A 145 35.14 -10.80 0.43
CA LYS A 145 35.55 -11.31 1.74
C LYS A 145 34.93 -12.66 2.09
N ARG A 146 34.08 -13.20 1.23
CA ARG A 146 33.38 -14.46 1.48
C ARG A 146 34.25 -15.66 1.18
N PRO A 147 34.14 -16.74 1.97
CA PRO A 147 34.72 -18.03 1.60
C PRO A 147 34.05 -18.52 0.31
N ASN A 148 34.76 -19.36 -0.45
CA ASN A 148 34.23 -20.02 -1.66
C ASN A 148 33.13 -21.05 -1.31
N ASP A 149 32.15 -20.65 -0.51
CA ASP A 149 31.02 -21.48 -0.12
C ASP A 149 29.85 -21.17 -1.04
N THR A 150 29.16 -22.20 -1.50
CA THR A 150 28.05 -22.07 -2.47
C THR A 150 26.75 -21.54 -1.85
N GLY A 151 26.77 -21.10 -0.59
CA GLY A 151 25.60 -20.63 0.13
C GLY A 151 24.53 -21.72 0.37
N THR A 152 23.62 -21.47 1.27
CA THR A 152 22.45 -22.34 1.48
C THR A 152 21.35 -21.99 0.50
N SER A 153 20.65 -23.01 -0.02
CA SER A 153 19.44 -22.78 -0.80
C SER A 153 18.35 -22.11 0.04
N PRO A 154 17.55 -21.20 -0.53
CA PRO A 154 16.47 -20.54 0.21
C PRO A 154 15.42 -21.54 0.70
N ASN A 155 14.88 -21.29 1.89
CA ASN A 155 13.80 -22.06 2.51
C ASN A 155 12.58 -21.18 2.80
N GLU A 156 11.47 -21.78 3.22
CA GLU A 156 10.17 -21.09 3.41
C GLU A 156 10.21 -20.00 4.49
N GLU A 157 11.08 -20.13 5.49
CA GLU A 157 11.21 -19.20 6.62
C GLU A 157 12.25 -18.09 6.36
N ASP A 158 12.98 -18.16 5.26
CA ASP A 158 13.90 -17.09 4.87
C ASP A 158 13.12 -15.85 4.44
N LEU A 159 13.65 -14.68 4.77
CA LEU A 159 13.08 -13.40 4.34
C LEU A 159 13.20 -13.26 2.81
N GLY A 160 12.12 -12.86 2.17
CA GLY A 160 12.12 -12.44 0.76
C GLY A 160 11.99 -10.92 0.60
N LEU A 161 11.33 -10.26 1.57
CA LEU A 161 11.01 -8.84 1.46
C LEU A 161 11.12 -8.13 2.81
N ILE A 162 11.76 -6.96 2.84
CA ILE A 162 11.74 -6.03 3.97
C ILE A 162 11.07 -4.74 3.53
N LEU A 163 10.12 -4.24 4.32
CA LEU A 163 9.43 -2.99 4.06
C LEU A 163 9.51 -2.06 5.27
N ASN A 164 9.79 -0.79 5.02
CA ASN A 164 9.74 0.24 6.04
C ASN A 164 8.30 0.73 6.26
N THR A 165 7.83 0.70 7.51
CA THR A 165 6.54 1.30 7.88
C THR A 165 6.78 2.65 8.55
N SER A 166 5.84 3.57 8.36
CA SER A 166 5.86 4.85 9.06
C SER A 166 5.64 4.61 10.56
N GLY A 167 6.72 4.38 11.29
CA GLY A 167 6.70 4.20 12.75
C GLY A 167 6.10 5.42 13.44
N THR A 168 5.39 5.17 14.53
CA THR A 168 4.77 6.21 15.35
C THR A 168 5.77 6.93 16.26
N THR A 169 6.98 6.37 16.37
CA THR A 169 8.09 6.84 17.21
C THR A 169 9.11 7.69 16.45
N GLY A 170 8.85 8.00 15.17
CA GLY A 170 9.73 8.80 14.32
C GLY A 170 10.77 8.01 13.53
N LYS A 171 11.18 6.80 13.97
CA LYS A 171 11.99 5.89 13.15
C LYS A 171 11.08 4.87 12.46
N PRO A 172 11.26 4.60 11.15
CA PRO A 172 10.55 3.53 10.46
C PRO A 172 10.83 2.18 11.13
N LYS A 173 9.79 1.34 11.25
CA LYS A 173 9.97 -0.06 11.64
C LYS A 173 10.16 -0.90 10.40
N ARG A 174 11.07 -1.87 10.45
CA ARG A 174 11.31 -2.81 9.35
C ARG A 174 10.46 -4.07 9.53
N VAL A 175 9.57 -4.30 8.58
CA VAL A 175 8.72 -5.50 8.51
C VAL A 175 9.36 -6.49 7.56
N GLY A 176 9.74 -7.65 8.07
CA GLY A 176 10.29 -8.75 7.29
C GLY A 176 9.21 -9.76 6.92
N LEU A 177 9.10 -10.09 5.65
CA LEU A 177 8.15 -11.07 5.12
C LEU A 177 8.91 -12.25 4.55
N THR A 178 8.64 -13.45 5.09
CA THR A 178 9.26 -14.71 4.62
C THR A 178 8.59 -15.20 3.34
N HIS A 179 9.23 -16.09 2.62
CA HIS A 179 8.66 -16.73 1.43
C HIS A 179 7.31 -17.40 1.74
N ARG A 180 7.19 -18.05 2.90
CA ARG A 180 5.93 -18.66 3.35
C ARG A 180 4.83 -17.61 3.57
N ILE A 181 5.15 -16.53 4.27
CA ILE A 181 4.21 -15.43 4.53
C ILE A 181 3.72 -14.81 3.21
N LEU A 182 4.63 -14.50 2.28
CA LEU A 182 4.30 -13.94 0.97
C LEU A 182 3.41 -14.87 0.13
N ASN A 183 3.74 -16.17 0.13
CA ASN A 183 2.94 -17.19 -0.57
C ASN A 183 1.52 -17.28 -0.01
N ASN A 184 1.38 -17.38 1.31
CA ASN A 184 0.08 -17.50 1.97
C ASN A 184 -0.77 -16.24 1.73
N ALA A 185 -0.19 -15.05 1.89
CA ALA A 185 -0.87 -13.79 1.62
C ALA A 185 -1.41 -13.70 0.18
N ALA A 186 -0.60 -14.11 -0.80
CA ALA A 186 -1.02 -14.10 -2.19
C ALA A 186 -2.20 -15.06 -2.44
N HIS A 187 -2.16 -16.27 -1.87
CA HIS A 187 -3.27 -17.23 -2.00
C HIS A 187 -4.56 -16.73 -1.32
N HIS A 188 -4.48 -16.14 -0.13
CA HIS A 188 -5.64 -15.52 0.51
C HIS A 188 -6.23 -14.37 -0.33
N ASN A 189 -5.38 -13.59 -1.00
CA ASN A 189 -5.84 -12.57 -1.95
C ASN A 189 -6.52 -13.20 -3.16
N ILE A 190 -5.93 -14.23 -3.78
CA ILE A 190 -6.52 -14.96 -4.92
C ILE A 190 -7.91 -15.45 -4.55
N ASP A 191 -8.06 -16.10 -3.42
CA ASP A 191 -9.32 -16.67 -2.95
C ASP A 191 -10.38 -15.61 -2.68
N SER A 192 -10.02 -14.53 -1.99
CA SER A 192 -10.97 -13.47 -1.61
C SER A 192 -11.44 -12.63 -2.78
N HIS A 193 -10.55 -12.37 -3.74
CA HIS A 193 -10.86 -11.60 -4.95
C HIS A 193 -11.40 -12.50 -6.08
N LYS A 194 -11.43 -13.84 -5.89
CA LYS A 194 -11.82 -14.82 -6.92
C LYS A 194 -11.00 -14.61 -8.20
N MET A 195 -9.67 -14.53 -8.03
CA MET A 195 -8.77 -14.29 -9.15
C MET A 195 -8.55 -15.56 -9.96
N THR A 196 -8.39 -15.38 -11.27
CA THR A 196 -8.13 -16.46 -12.24
C THR A 196 -7.15 -15.97 -13.31
N SER A 197 -6.71 -16.88 -14.19
CA SER A 197 -5.90 -16.52 -15.36
C SER A 197 -6.62 -15.63 -16.39
N ALA A 198 -7.94 -15.48 -16.29
CA ALA A 198 -8.70 -14.55 -17.12
C ALA A 198 -8.64 -13.09 -16.62
N ASP A 199 -8.08 -12.86 -15.43
CA ASP A 199 -8.00 -11.50 -14.87
C ASP A 199 -6.81 -10.71 -15.43
N THR A 200 -7.05 -9.43 -15.65
CA THR A 200 -6.02 -8.44 -15.95
C THR A 200 -6.05 -7.34 -14.89
N THR A 201 -4.92 -7.09 -14.25
CA THR A 201 -4.77 -6.10 -13.19
C THR A 201 -4.04 -4.86 -13.67
N LEU A 202 -4.59 -3.65 -13.46
CA LEU A 202 -3.86 -2.40 -13.67
C LEU A 202 -3.18 -1.99 -12.36
N ILE A 203 -1.85 -1.81 -12.40
CA ILE A 203 -1.04 -1.30 -11.29
C ILE A 203 -0.74 0.18 -11.52
N THR A 204 -1.32 1.03 -10.67
CA THR A 204 -1.05 2.47 -10.62
C THR A 204 -0.45 2.88 -9.27
N MET A 205 -0.51 1.98 -8.29
CA MET A 205 0.09 2.18 -6.96
C MET A 205 1.60 1.92 -7.01
N PRO A 206 2.39 2.63 -6.18
CA PRO A 206 3.84 2.43 -6.17
C PRO A 206 4.25 1.00 -5.82
N MET A 207 5.10 0.39 -6.66
CA MET A 207 5.52 -1.01 -6.51
C MET A 207 6.49 -1.25 -5.34
N PHE A 208 7.02 -0.20 -4.71
CA PHE A 208 7.77 -0.35 -3.47
C PHE A 208 6.88 -0.59 -2.23
N HIS A 209 5.56 -0.56 -2.38
CA HIS A 209 4.59 -0.81 -1.31
C HIS A 209 3.97 -2.19 -1.37
N ILE A 210 3.65 -2.72 -0.18
CA ILE A 210 3.04 -4.04 0.03
C ILE A 210 1.77 -4.25 -0.81
N ASN A 211 0.93 -3.23 -0.99
CA ASN A 211 -0.29 -3.33 -1.79
C ASN A 211 0.02 -3.71 -3.24
N ALA A 212 0.92 -2.98 -3.90
CA ALA A 212 1.30 -3.27 -5.28
C ALA A 212 2.12 -4.57 -5.37
N GLN A 213 3.03 -4.82 -4.43
CA GLN A 213 3.87 -6.02 -4.42
C GLN A 213 3.04 -7.31 -4.25
N VAL A 214 2.23 -7.39 -3.21
CA VAL A 214 1.55 -8.64 -2.84
C VAL A 214 0.17 -8.74 -3.47
N ILE A 215 -0.72 -7.72 -3.27
CA ILE A 215 -2.09 -7.82 -3.75
C ILE A 215 -2.14 -7.77 -5.27
N SER A 216 -1.50 -6.75 -5.88
CA SER A 216 -1.64 -6.56 -7.32
C SER A 216 -0.67 -7.43 -8.13
N THR A 217 0.61 -7.49 -7.76
CA THR A 217 1.62 -8.19 -8.55
C THR A 217 1.67 -9.68 -8.23
N LEU A 218 1.99 -10.04 -6.98
CA LEU A 218 2.24 -11.44 -6.63
C LEU A 218 0.99 -12.30 -6.80
N SER A 219 -0.16 -11.83 -6.29
CA SER A 219 -1.42 -12.59 -6.40
C SER A 219 -1.85 -12.77 -7.86
N THR A 220 -1.71 -11.73 -8.71
CA THR A 220 -2.04 -11.86 -10.14
C THR A 220 -1.10 -12.84 -10.84
N ARG A 221 0.21 -12.79 -10.56
CA ARG A 221 1.17 -13.72 -11.15
C ARG A 221 0.89 -15.17 -10.76
N LEU A 222 0.60 -15.41 -9.48
CA LEU A 222 0.29 -16.77 -8.99
C LEU A 222 -1.06 -17.30 -9.49
N SER A 223 -2.02 -16.44 -9.79
CA SER A 223 -3.29 -16.83 -10.42
C SER A 223 -3.19 -17.08 -11.93
N GLY A 224 -2.03 -16.81 -12.55
CA GLY A 224 -1.83 -16.88 -14.00
C GLY A 224 -2.45 -15.71 -14.77
N GLY A 225 -2.88 -14.65 -14.06
CA GLY A 225 -3.47 -13.46 -14.67
C GLY A 225 -2.43 -12.52 -15.27
N LYS A 226 -2.92 -11.51 -16.00
CA LYS A 226 -2.11 -10.49 -16.69
C LYS A 226 -1.94 -9.23 -15.84
N ILE A 227 -0.83 -8.56 -16.00
CA ILE A 227 -0.51 -7.31 -15.31
C ILE A 227 -0.24 -6.20 -16.33
N VAL A 228 -0.86 -5.04 -16.11
CA VAL A 228 -0.59 -3.80 -16.84
C VAL A 228 0.01 -2.81 -15.85
N ILE A 229 1.22 -2.33 -16.12
CA ILE A 229 1.98 -1.47 -15.19
C ILE A 229 2.02 -0.06 -15.74
N ALA A 230 1.43 0.88 -14.99
CA ALA A 230 1.61 2.31 -15.20
C ALA A 230 2.72 2.83 -14.28
N THR A 231 3.60 3.68 -14.79
CA THR A 231 4.67 4.30 -14.00
C THR A 231 4.13 5.04 -12.78
N LYS A 232 2.95 5.66 -12.93
CA LYS A 232 2.20 6.35 -11.88
C LYS A 232 0.74 6.48 -12.26
N PHE A 233 -0.12 6.77 -11.28
CA PHE A 233 -1.52 7.12 -11.55
C PHE A 233 -1.64 8.40 -12.39
N SER A 234 -2.53 8.36 -13.38
CA SER A 234 -2.94 9.53 -14.18
C SER A 234 -4.45 9.49 -14.39
N ALA A 235 -5.17 10.50 -13.88
CA ALA A 235 -6.62 10.56 -14.01
C ALA A 235 -7.07 10.60 -15.48
N SER A 236 -6.33 11.34 -16.32
CA SER A 236 -6.63 11.49 -17.76
C SER A 236 -6.37 10.24 -18.60
N HIS A 237 -5.62 9.27 -18.10
CA HIS A 237 -5.31 8.03 -18.83
C HIS A 237 -5.94 6.77 -18.18
N PHE A 238 -6.46 6.88 -16.98
CA PHE A 238 -6.91 5.73 -16.19
C PHE A 238 -7.94 4.86 -16.93
N TRP A 239 -9.01 5.48 -17.43
CA TRP A 239 -10.08 4.76 -18.12
C TRP A 239 -9.66 4.23 -19.49
N GLN A 240 -8.80 4.96 -20.19
CA GLN A 240 -8.22 4.50 -21.44
C GLN A 240 -7.33 3.26 -21.20
N GLN A 241 -6.44 3.30 -20.20
CA GLN A 241 -5.61 2.16 -19.83
C GLN A 241 -6.43 0.92 -19.48
N ILE A 242 -7.54 1.10 -18.75
CA ILE A 242 -8.48 0.02 -18.42
C ILE A 242 -9.14 -0.57 -19.67
N SER A 243 -9.65 0.28 -20.53
CA SER A 243 -10.37 -0.14 -21.74
C SER A 243 -9.47 -0.85 -22.75
N GLU A 244 -8.32 -0.24 -23.09
CA GLU A 244 -7.41 -0.75 -24.11
C GLU A 244 -6.72 -2.06 -23.72
N ASN A 245 -6.52 -2.28 -22.41
CA ASN A 245 -5.84 -3.46 -21.91
C ASN A 245 -6.81 -4.48 -21.27
N HIS A 246 -8.11 -4.33 -21.45
CA HIS A 246 -9.13 -5.24 -20.93
C HIS A 246 -8.99 -5.54 -19.43
N VAL A 247 -8.68 -4.51 -18.65
CA VAL A 247 -8.46 -4.63 -17.21
C VAL A 247 -9.75 -5.06 -16.51
N THR A 248 -9.67 -6.09 -15.69
CA THR A 248 -10.81 -6.64 -14.94
C THR A 248 -10.89 -6.15 -13.50
N TRP A 249 -9.79 -5.69 -12.93
CA TRP A 249 -9.75 -5.10 -11.60
C TRP A 249 -8.49 -4.26 -11.37
N THR A 250 -8.52 -3.40 -10.35
CA THR A 250 -7.36 -2.61 -9.91
C THR A 250 -7.45 -2.32 -8.42
N SER A 251 -6.29 -2.12 -7.77
CA SER A 251 -6.21 -1.67 -6.39
C SER A 251 -5.78 -0.22 -6.34
N VAL A 252 -6.54 0.59 -5.61
CA VAL A 252 -6.32 2.04 -5.48
C VAL A 252 -6.45 2.49 -4.02
N VAL A 253 -6.18 3.76 -3.78
CA VAL A 253 -6.45 4.44 -2.51
C VAL A 253 -7.65 5.39 -2.66
N PRO A 254 -8.35 5.76 -1.58
CA PRO A 254 -9.49 6.68 -1.63
C PRO A 254 -9.21 8.02 -2.31
N THR A 255 -7.97 8.50 -2.29
CA THR A 255 -7.57 9.71 -3.02
C THR A 255 -7.74 9.55 -4.53
N ILE A 256 -7.39 8.39 -5.11
CA ILE A 256 -7.59 8.11 -6.54
C ILE A 256 -9.08 8.11 -6.89
N ILE A 257 -9.91 7.48 -6.06
CA ILE A 257 -11.38 7.50 -6.22
C ILE A 257 -11.89 8.94 -6.22
N SER A 258 -11.40 9.76 -5.28
CA SER A 258 -11.77 11.17 -5.18
C SER A 258 -11.38 11.96 -6.43
N ILE A 259 -10.16 11.77 -6.93
CA ILE A 259 -9.66 12.44 -8.13
C ILE A 259 -10.50 12.05 -9.36
N LEU A 260 -10.80 10.76 -9.53
CA LEU A 260 -11.63 10.30 -10.66
C LEU A 260 -13.05 10.90 -10.64
N LEU A 261 -13.62 11.10 -9.44
CA LEU A 261 -14.94 11.71 -9.29
C LEU A 261 -14.99 13.19 -9.70
N ILE A 262 -13.91 13.94 -9.47
CA ILE A 262 -13.88 15.40 -9.71
C ILE A 262 -13.17 15.79 -10.99
N ASN A 263 -12.46 14.88 -11.67
CA ASN A 263 -11.71 15.19 -12.87
C ASN A 263 -12.61 15.12 -14.11
N ASP A 264 -12.92 16.26 -14.72
CA ASP A 264 -13.82 16.34 -15.87
C ASP A 264 -13.31 15.56 -17.07
N GLN A 265 -11.99 15.57 -17.35
CA GLN A 265 -11.40 14.81 -18.44
C GLN A 265 -11.57 13.31 -18.24
N ALA A 266 -11.30 12.80 -17.02
CA ALA A 266 -11.51 11.40 -16.69
C ALA A 266 -12.99 10.98 -16.87
N ASN A 267 -13.92 11.83 -16.44
CA ASN A 267 -15.35 11.61 -16.58
C ASN A 267 -15.79 11.59 -18.06
N HIS A 268 -15.23 12.49 -18.88
CA HIS A 268 -15.49 12.52 -20.32
C HIS A 268 -14.99 11.24 -20.99
N ILE A 269 -13.73 10.84 -20.77
CA ILE A 269 -13.14 9.63 -21.32
C ILE A 269 -13.92 8.37 -20.88
N TYR A 270 -14.33 8.31 -19.60
CA TYR A 270 -15.17 7.21 -19.14
C TYR A 270 -16.48 7.13 -19.94
N SER A 271 -17.16 8.25 -20.17
CA SER A 271 -18.45 8.26 -20.88
C SER A 271 -18.32 7.79 -22.33
N GLU A 272 -17.19 8.01 -22.97
CA GLU A 272 -16.89 7.55 -24.33
C GLU A 272 -16.56 6.03 -24.36
N LEU A 273 -15.80 5.56 -23.35
CA LEU A 273 -15.26 4.20 -23.33
C LEU A 273 -16.07 3.19 -22.51
N LYS A 274 -17.12 3.62 -21.80
CA LYS A 274 -17.86 2.78 -20.83
C LYS A 274 -18.37 1.43 -21.39
N ALA A 275 -18.66 1.37 -22.68
CA ALA A 275 -19.09 0.13 -23.34
C ALA A 275 -17.96 -0.92 -23.45
N HIS A 276 -16.71 -0.51 -23.31
CA HIS A 276 -15.52 -1.36 -23.40
C HIS A 276 -14.83 -1.57 -22.04
N ILE A 277 -15.39 -1.00 -20.96
CA ILE A 277 -14.88 -1.14 -19.60
C ILE A 277 -15.61 -2.29 -18.90
N HIS A 278 -14.87 -3.33 -18.52
CA HIS A 278 -15.42 -4.56 -17.93
C HIS A 278 -14.81 -4.84 -16.54
N LEU A 279 -14.67 -3.79 -15.72
CA LEU A 279 -14.16 -3.93 -14.35
C LEU A 279 -15.12 -4.76 -13.49
N ARG A 280 -14.61 -5.83 -12.91
CA ARG A 280 -15.31 -6.63 -11.90
C ARG A 280 -15.47 -5.85 -10.60
N PHE A 281 -14.41 -5.14 -10.20
CA PHE A 281 -14.37 -4.27 -9.03
C PHE A 281 -13.13 -3.35 -9.05
N VAL A 282 -13.18 -2.32 -8.21
CA VAL A 282 -12.03 -1.54 -7.77
C VAL A 282 -11.82 -1.83 -6.28
N ARG A 283 -10.63 -2.30 -5.89
CA ARG A 283 -10.27 -2.47 -4.49
C ARG A 283 -9.80 -1.14 -3.90
N SER A 284 -10.30 -0.78 -2.73
CA SER A 284 -9.89 0.43 -2.00
C SER A 284 -9.37 0.09 -0.62
N SER A 285 -8.22 0.65 -0.23
CA SER A 285 -7.61 0.42 1.08
C SER A 285 -6.68 1.55 1.50
N SER A 286 -5.92 1.36 2.56
CA SER A 286 -4.97 2.28 3.20
C SER A 286 -5.62 3.28 4.17
N PHE A 287 -6.82 3.76 3.92
CA PHE A 287 -7.66 4.55 4.82
C PHE A 287 -9.12 4.48 4.39
N ALA A 288 -10.04 4.87 5.29
CA ALA A 288 -11.47 4.77 5.04
C ALA A 288 -11.91 5.66 3.85
N LEU A 289 -12.72 5.10 2.97
CA LEU A 289 -13.37 5.86 1.90
C LEU A 289 -14.66 6.49 2.44
N PRO A 290 -14.86 7.81 2.34
CA PRO A 290 -16.12 8.43 2.74
C PRO A 290 -17.32 7.82 1.99
N GLU A 291 -18.38 7.50 2.73
CA GLU A 291 -19.58 6.82 2.20
C GLU A 291 -20.14 7.51 0.97
N ARG A 292 -20.26 8.86 1.00
CA ARG A 292 -20.71 9.65 -0.14
C ARG A 292 -19.87 9.41 -1.39
N LYS A 293 -18.53 9.30 -1.25
CA LYS A 293 -17.63 9.04 -2.39
C LYS A 293 -17.75 7.61 -2.88
N PHE A 294 -17.97 6.67 -1.98
CA PHE A 294 -18.24 5.28 -2.31
C PHE A 294 -19.49 5.15 -3.20
N ILE A 295 -20.61 5.73 -2.75
CA ILE A 295 -21.88 5.73 -3.48
C ILE A 295 -21.73 6.44 -4.83
N ALA A 296 -21.17 7.68 -4.83
CA ALA A 296 -20.99 8.46 -6.05
C ALA A 296 -20.14 7.75 -7.10
N PHE A 297 -19.11 7.01 -6.68
CA PHE A 297 -18.26 6.26 -7.59
C PHE A 297 -19.01 5.07 -8.22
N GLN A 298 -19.73 4.29 -7.42
CA GLN A 298 -20.49 3.16 -7.93
C GLN A 298 -21.62 3.60 -8.87
N ASP A 299 -22.33 4.66 -8.55
CA ASP A 299 -23.40 5.22 -9.37
C ASP A 299 -22.87 5.77 -10.70
N ARG A 300 -21.73 6.45 -10.70
CA ARG A 300 -21.16 7.07 -11.88
C ARG A 300 -20.47 6.07 -12.80
N PHE A 301 -19.65 5.20 -12.22
CA PHE A 301 -18.77 4.31 -12.99
C PHE A 301 -19.27 2.85 -13.04
N HIS A 302 -20.45 2.56 -12.50
CA HIS A 302 -21.10 1.25 -12.52
C HIS A 302 -20.17 0.09 -12.12
N THR A 303 -19.22 0.39 -11.20
CA THR A 303 -18.18 -0.54 -10.79
C THR A 303 -18.22 -0.71 -9.27
N LYS A 304 -18.16 -1.95 -8.78
CA LYS A 304 -18.13 -2.25 -7.35
C LYS A 304 -16.84 -1.76 -6.71
N ILE A 305 -16.95 -1.25 -5.49
CA ILE A 305 -15.77 -0.97 -4.65
C ILE A 305 -15.68 -2.05 -3.57
N LEU A 306 -14.51 -2.65 -3.42
CA LEU A 306 -14.19 -3.56 -2.32
C LEU A 306 -13.26 -2.85 -1.35
N GLU A 307 -13.79 -2.39 -0.22
CA GLU A 307 -12.96 -1.87 0.86
C GLU A 307 -12.36 -3.02 1.66
N GLY A 308 -11.08 -2.89 2.01
CA GLY A 308 -10.35 -3.84 2.83
C GLY A 308 -9.46 -3.14 3.85
N TYR A 309 -9.15 -3.86 4.92
CA TYR A 309 -8.24 -3.43 5.97
C TYR A 309 -7.06 -4.39 6.05
N GLY A 310 -5.90 -3.83 6.31
CA GLY A 310 -4.64 -4.52 6.50
C GLY A 310 -3.49 -3.54 6.55
N MET A 311 -2.32 -4.07 6.80
CA MET A 311 -1.08 -3.31 6.94
C MET A 311 0.11 -4.13 6.46
N THR A 312 1.30 -3.56 6.49
CA THR A 312 2.50 -4.27 6.07
C THR A 312 2.74 -5.52 6.91
N GLU A 313 2.49 -5.44 8.21
CA GLU A 313 2.63 -6.50 9.19
C GLU A 313 1.68 -7.70 8.97
N THR A 314 0.60 -7.48 8.22
CA THR A 314 -0.35 -8.53 7.80
C THR A 314 -0.24 -8.82 6.29
N SER A 315 0.92 -8.55 5.70
CA SER A 315 1.19 -8.74 4.26
C SER A 315 0.10 -8.16 3.36
N SER A 316 -0.42 -6.99 3.75
CA SER A 316 -1.38 -6.14 3.06
C SER A 316 -2.86 -6.35 3.37
N GLN A 317 -3.34 -7.55 3.71
CA GLN A 317 -4.78 -7.79 3.87
C GLN A 317 -5.09 -8.63 5.12
N SER A 318 -6.02 -8.15 5.95
CA SER A 318 -6.64 -8.90 7.04
C SER A 318 -8.13 -9.08 6.83
N THR A 319 -8.81 -8.06 6.27
CA THR A 319 -10.24 -8.14 5.92
C THR A 319 -10.50 -7.59 4.54
N LEU A 320 -11.61 -8.03 3.92
CA LEU A 320 -12.09 -7.53 2.65
C LEU A 320 -13.62 -7.61 2.59
N ASN A 321 -14.26 -6.61 2.00
CA ASN A 321 -15.68 -6.69 1.65
C ASN A 321 -15.91 -7.78 0.62
N PRO A 322 -16.84 -8.72 0.85
CA PRO A 322 -17.17 -9.75 -0.15
C PRO A 322 -17.73 -9.12 -1.43
N ILE A 323 -17.37 -9.67 -2.61
CA ILE A 323 -17.73 -9.12 -3.93
C ILE A 323 -19.23 -8.89 -4.11
N ASN A 324 -20.08 -9.75 -3.52
CA ASN A 324 -21.53 -9.69 -3.69
C ASN A 324 -22.29 -9.35 -2.40
N ALA A 325 -21.59 -8.96 -1.34
CA ALA A 325 -22.16 -8.61 -0.05
C ALA A 325 -21.36 -7.47 0.60
N GLN A 326 -21.17 -6.39 -0.13
CA GLN A 326 -20.46 -5.21 0.38
C GLN A 326 -21.30 -4.49 1.42
N LYS A 327 -20.65 -4.03 2.49
CA LYS A 327 -21.27 -3.18 3.51
C LYS A 327 -20.52 -1.85 3.57
N ILE A 328 -21.15 -0.79 3.11
CA ILE A 328 -20.56 0.56 3.04
C ILE A 328 -20.10 1.01 4.43
N GLY A 329 -18.94 1.62 4.50
CA GLY A 329 -18.32 2.09 5.75
C GLY A 329 -17.66 1.00 6.58
N SER A 330 -17.77 -0.29 6.16
CA SER A 330 -17.02 -1.39 6.78
C SER A 330 -15.73 -1.69 6.03
N ALA A 331 -14.76 -2.22 6.75
CA ALA A 331 -13.54 -2.79 6.19
C ALA A 331 -13.70 -4.26 5.73
N GLY A 332 -14.93 -4.78 5.72
CA GLY A 332 -15.25 -6.13 5.29
C GLY A 332 -15.13 -7.19 6.38
N LYS A 333 -14.94 -8.43 5.96
CA LYS A 333 -14.85 -9.62 6.83
C LYS A 333 -13.42 -10.19 6.82
N PRO A 334 -13.01 -10.91 7.87
CA PRO A 334 -11.71 -11.60 7.92
C PRO A 334 -11.48 -12.49 6.69
N VAL A 335 -10.25 -12.49 6.18
CA VAL A 335 -9.83 -13.27 5.01
C VAL A 335 -8.48 -13.93 5.30
N GLY A 336 -8.48 -15.24 5.48
CA GLY A 336 -7.26 -16.00 5.78
C GLY A 336 -6.59 -15.62 7.10
N THR A 337 -7.25 -14.79 7.90
CA THR A 337 -6.74 -14.19 9.14
C THR A 337 -7.81 -14.30 10.22
N ASP A 338 -7.40 -14.64 11.42
CA ASP A 338 -8.21 -14.40 12.61
C ASP A 338 -8.14 -12.90 12.93
N VAL A 339 -9.27 -12.26 13.07
CA VAL A 339 -9.38 -10.85 13.51
C VAL A 339 -10.31 -10.81 14.71
N ALA A 340 -9.88 -10.15 15.78
CA ALA A 340 -10.67 -9.97 17.00
C ALA A 340 -10.54 -8.54 17.50
N ILE A 341 -11.42 -8.18 18.43
CA ILE A 341 -11.38 -6.94 19.18
C ILE A 341 -10.94 -7.27 20.61
N LEU A 342 -9.82 -6.71 21.03
CA LEU A 342 -9.31 -6.87 22.39
C LEU A 342 -9.98 -5.85 23.31
N ILE A 343 -10.75 -6.34 24.27
CA ILE A 343 -11.47 -5.56 25.28
C ILE A 343 -11.24 -6.21 26.64
N ASP A 344 -10.66 -5.48 27.57
CA ASP A 344 -10.43 -5.94 28.94
C ASP A 344 -9.77 -7.33 29.03
N GLY A 345 -8.81 -7.58 28.15
CA GLY A 345 -8.06 -8.85 28.06
C GLY A 345 -8.82 -10.01 27.39
N LYS A 346 -9.97 -9.75 26.77
CA LYS A 346 -10.76 -10.75 26.02
C LYS A 346 -10.74 -10.46 24.53
N TYR A 347 -10.74 -11.51 23.73
CA TYR A 347 -10.74 -11.45 22.26
C TYR A 347 -12.17 -11.68 21.74
N GLU A 348 -12.84 -10.60 21.35
CA GLU A 348 -14.22 -10.65 20.87
C GLU A 348 -14.26 -10.62 19.32
N THR A 349 -15.01 -11.54 18.72
CA THR A 349 -15.19 -11.62 17.25
C THR A 349 -16.55 -11.14 16.78
N LYS A 350 -17.38 -10.64 17.69
CA LYS A 350 -18.71 -10.08 17.43
C LYS A 350 -19.02 -9.02 18.49
N GLY A 351 -19.96 -8.14 18.16
CA GLY A 351 -20.45 -7.13 19.08
C GLY A 351 -19.92 -5.74 18.76
N THR A 352 -20.69 -4.72 19.20
CA THR A 352 -20.45 -3.31 18.86
C THR A 352 -19.55 -2.57 19.86
N ALA A 353 -19.01 -3.26 20.87
CA ALA A 353 -18.07 -2.67 21.81
C ALA A 353 -16.74 -2.37 21.10
N ILE A 354 -16.23 -1.15 21.28
CA ILE A 354 -15.00 -0.70 20.64
C ILE A 354 -13.81 -1.13 21.49
N GLY A 355 -12.82 -1.75 20.85
CA GLY A 355 -11.54 -2.13 21.43
C GLY A 355 -10.43 -2.12 20.39
N GLU A 356 -9.25 -2.61 20.77
CA GLU A 356 -8.13 -2.71 19.84
C GLU A 356 -8.34 -3.88 18.87
N ILE A 357 -8.19 -3.59 17.57
CA ILE A 357 -8.18 -4.62 16.54
C ILE A 357 -6.90 -5.43 16.67
N VAL A 358 -7.03 -6.73 16.81
CA VAL A 358 -5.88 -7.65 16.86
C VAL A 358 -6.03 -8.71 15.77
N VAL A 359 -4.90 -9.15 15.23
CA VAL A 359 -4.88 -10.07 14.08
C VAL A 359 -3.92 -11.22 14.31
N ARG A 360 -4.24 -12.37 13.75
CA ARG A 360 -3.42 -13.56 13.81
C ARG A 360 -3.66 -14.41 12.55
N GLY A 361 -2.60 -14.90 11.94
CA GLY A 361 -2.71 -15.73 10.72
C GLY A 361 -1.36 -16.15 10.18
N ASP A 362 -1.38 -17.04 9.20
CA ASP A 362 -0.19 -17.63 8.58
C ASP A 362 0.55 -16.67 7.62
N HIS A 363 -0.02 -15.49 7.38
CA HIS A 363 0.57 -14.40 6.61
C HIS A 363 0.81 -13.13 7.46
N VAL A 364 0.66 -13.24 8.78
CA VAL A 364 0.98 -12.19 9.75
C VAL A 364 2.40 -12.43 10.27
N ILE A 365 3.19 -11.37 10.39
CA ILE A 365 4.54 -11.49 10.98
C ILE A 365 4.48 -11.95 12.42
N SER A 366 5.51 -12.63 12.90
CA SER A 366 5.68 -13.02 14.30
C SER A 366 6.55 -12.06 15.11
N ASP A 367 7.37 -11.24 14.43
CA ASP A 367 8.14 -10.14 15.01
C ASP A 367 8.59 -9.19 13.88
N TYR A 368 9.07 -8.01 14.23
CA TYR A 368 9.75 -7.09 13.32
C TYR A 368 11.21 -7.52 13.13
N VAL A 369 11.84 -7.07 12.04
CA VAL A 369 13.30 -7.29 11.83
C VAL A 369 14.11 -6.76 13.01
N ASP A 370 13.73 -5.57 13.50
CA ASP A 370 14.25 -5.00 14.75
C ASP A 370 13.23 -5.28 15.85
N SER A 371 13.39 -6.38 16.56
CA SER A 371 12.40 -6.95 17.48
C SER A 371 11.60 -5.93 18.30
N GLN A 372 10.29 -6.12 18.34
CA GLN A 372 9.32 -5.27 19.03
C GLN A 372 8.38 -6.14 19.90
N PRO A 373 8.85 -6.69 21.00
CA PRO A 373 8.09 -7.71 21.77
C PRO A 373 6.72 -7.20 22.25
N ASN A 374 6.56 -5.90 22.48
CA ASN A 374 5.27 -5.31 22.90
C ASN A 374 4.24 -5.17 21.76
N ALA A 375 4.60 -5.56 20.53
CA ALA A 375 3.67 -5.54 19.40
C ALA A 375 2.79 -6.81 19.36
N PHE A 376 3.06 -7.80 20.24
CA PHE A 376 2.34 -9.09 20.26
C PHE A 376 1.85 -9.41 21.67
N HIS A 377 0.70 -10.08 21.76
CA HIS A 377 0.12 -10.56 22.98
C HIS A 377 -0.62 -11.88 22.71
N ASP A 378 -0.28 -12.97 23.40
CA ASP A 378 -0.86 -14.30 23.25
C ASP A 378 -0.93 -14.80 21.79
N GLY A 379 0.09 -14.50 20.97
CA GLY A 379 0.14 -14.86 19.56
C GLY A 379 -0.70 -13.97 18.65
N TRP A 380 -1.32 -12.91 19.17
CA TRP A 380 -2.00 -11.87 18.41
C TRP A 380 -1.07 -10.68 18.18
N PHE A 381 -1.07 -10.16 16.96
CA PHE A 381 -0.46 -8.88 16.64
C PHE A 381 -1.39 -7.74 17.04
N LEU A 382 -0.87 -6.80 17.83
CA LEU A 382 -1.57 -5.60 18.29
C LEU A 382 -1.44 -4.51 17.23
N THR A 383 -2.53 -4.20 16.53
CA THR A 383 -2.47 -3.29 15.37
C THR A 383 -2.34 -1.81 15.76
N GLY A 384 -2.72 -1.47 16.98
CA GLY A 384 -2.88 -0.09 17.44
C GLY A 384 -4.09 0.63 16.84
N ASP A 385 -4.91 -0.06 16.04
CA ASP A 385 -6.14 0.47 15.48
C ASP A 385 -7.34 0.04 16.36
N LEU A 386 -8.33 0.90 16.47
CA LEU A 386 -9.56 0.66 17.21
C LEU A 386 -10.71 0.32 16.26
N GLY A 387 -11.58 -0.59 16.68
CA GLY A 387 -12.72 -0.98 15.87
C GLY A 387 -13.73 -1.83 16.62
N TYR A 388 -14.71 -2.33 15.89
CA TYR A 388 -15.71 -3.26 16.38
C TYR A 388 -16.24 -4.13 15.23
N PHE A 389 -16.83 -5.26 15.55
CA PHE A 389 -17.62 -6.05 14.59
C PHE A 389 -19.11 -5.76 14.78
N ASP A 390 -19.84 -5.73 13.67
CA ASP A 390 -21.29 -5.78 13.74
C ASP A 390 -21.81 -7.23 13.89
N GLU A 391 -23.14 -7.38 13.99
CA GLU A 391 -23.79 -8.69 14.13
C GLU A 391 -23.56 -9.62 12.94
N ASP A 392 -23.34 -9.06 11.73
CA ASP A 392 -23.07 -9.79 10.49
C ASP A 392 -21.58 -10.16 10.35
N GLY A 393 -20.72 -9.74 11.27
CA GLY A 393 -19.28 -10.00 11.28
C GLY A 393 -18.46 -9.12 10.34
N TYR A 394 -18.94 -7.90 10.05
CA TYR A 394 -18.15 -6.89 9.34
C TYR A 394 -17.37 -6.04 10.31
N LEU A 395 -16.10 -5.82 10.01
CA LEU A 395 -15.21 -4.95 10.79
C LEU A 395 -15.44 -3.48 10.44
N PHE A 396 -15.60 -2.66 11.47
CA PHE A 396 -15.64 -1.19 11.38
C PHE A 396 -14.44 -0.60 12.09
N VAL A 397 -13.53 0.02 11.33
CA VAL A 397 -12.34 0.69 11.87
C VAL A 397 -12.70 2.10 12.31
N LYS A 398 -12.38 2.45 13.57
CA LYS A 398 -12.66 3.76 14.18
C LYS A 398 -11.46 4.71 14.17
N GLY A 399 -10.27 4.20 13.95
CA GLY A 399 -9.03 4.98 13.90
C GLY A 399 -7.95 4.40 14.79
N ARG A 400 -6.85 5.13 14.95
CA ARG A 400 -5.73 4.67 15.78
C ARG A 400 -5.89 5.07 17.22
N SER A 401 -5.57 4.16 18.14
CA SER A 401 -5.58 4.40 19.58
C SER A 401 -4.80 5.65 19.99
N LYS A 402 -3.62 5.85 19.42
CA LYS A 402 -2.75 7.01 19.68
C LYS A 402 -3.23 8.32 19.04
N ASP A 403 -4.07 8.25 18.01
CA ASP A 403 -4.62 9.43 17.32
C ASP A 403 -5.95 9.89 17.97
N MET A 404 -6.45 9.14 18.96
CA MET A 404 -7.64 9.54 19.73
C MET A 404 -7.41 10.86 20.43
N ILE A 405 -8.31 11.82 20.22
CA ILE A 405 -8.25 13.12 20.84
C ILE A 405 -8.79 12.99 22.25
N ASN A 406 -8.03 13.41 23.26
CA ASN A 406 -8.45 13.39 24.65
C ASN A 406 -8.93 14.78 25.08
N ARG A 407 -10.21 15.05 24.87
CA ARG A 407 -10.81 16.34 25.21
C ARG A 407 -11.42 16.29 26.61
N GLY A 408 -10.69 16.73 27.60
CA GLY A 408 -11.17 16.80 28.97
C GLY A 408 -11.58 15.45 29.57
N GLY A 409 -10.94 14.36 29.17
CA GLY A 409 -11.25 13.01 29.59
C GLY A 409 -12.14 12.23 28.58
N GLU A 410 -12.86 12.93 27.72
CA GLU A 410 -13.65 12.30 26.65
C GLU A 410 -12.78 11.90 25.47
N LYS A 411 -12.92 10.66 24.98
CA LYS A 411 -12.15 10.14 23.85
C LYS A 411 -12.90 10.36 22.55
N VAL A 412 -12.37 11.22 21.67
CA VAL A 412 -12.93 11.51 20.35
C VAL A 412 -12.15 10.76 19.29
N ALA A 413 -12.86 9.99 18.46
CA ALA A 413 -12.28 9.32 17.30
C ALA A 413 -12.25 10.27 16.09
N PRO A 414 -11.07 10.75 15.62
CA PRO A 414 -11.01 11.70 14.52
C PRO A 414 -11.67 11.20 13.25
N ALA A 415 -11.55 9.90 12.94
CA ALA A 415 -12.13 9.30 11.74
C ALA A 415 -13.68 9.35 11.75
N GLY A 416 -14.33 9.19 12.91
CA GLY A 416 -15.78 9.31 13.04
C GLY A 416 -16.26 10.72 12.74
N VAL A 417 -15.64 11.71 13.35
CA VAL A 417 -15.94 13.14 13.12
C VAL A 417 -15.67 13.52 11.66
N GLN A 418 -14.53 13.08 11.11
CA GLN A 418 -14.15 13.31 9.72
C GLN A 418 -15.18 12.73 8.75
N SER A 419 -15.66 11.50 8.99
CA SER A 419 -16.67 10.84 8.15
C SER A 419 -17.96 11.63 8.09
N ILE A 420 -18.43 12.13 9.24
CA ILE A 420 -19.66 12.91 9.34
C ILE A 420 -19.48 14.26 8.63
N LEU A 421 -18.46 15.03 8.97
CA LEU A 421 -18.28 16.37 8.40
C LEU A 421 -17.95 16.35 6.91
N SER A 422 -17.37 15.29 6.39
CA SER A 422 -17.08 15.12 4.96
C SER A 422 -18.36 15.05 4.07
N GLN A 423 -19.54 14.96 4.68
CA GLN A 423 -20.82 14.98 3.95
C GLN A 423 -21.19 16.38 3.43
N LEU A 424 -20.58 17.45 3.97
CA LEU A 424 -20.82 18.80 3.52
C LEU A 424 -20.35 19.03 2.09
N ASP A 425 -21.19 19.64 1.27
CA ASP A 425 -20.95 19.79 -0.18
C ASP A 425 -19.72 20.58 -0.55
N PHE A 426 -19.38 21.61 0.23
CA PHE A 426 -18.20 22.44 -0.02
C PHE A 426 -16.88 21.79 0.36
N ILE A 427 -16.90 20.67 1.12
CA ILE A 427 -15.70 19.98 1.56
C ILE A 427 -15.20 19.06 0.45
N GLU A 428 -13.98 19.31 -0.05
CA GLU A 428 -13.24 18.38 -0.90
C GLU A 428 -12.59 17.30 -0.05
N GLU A 429 -11.88 17.73 1.01
CA GLU A 429 -11.23 16.85 1.97
C GLU A 429 -11.17 17.53 3.35
N ILE A 430 -11.21 16.73 4.41
CA ILE A 430 -11.15 17.22 5.79
C ILE A 430 -10.27 16.28 6.62
N VAL A 431 -9.51 16.86 7.55
CA VAL A 431 -8.73 16.15 8.55
C VAL A 431 -9.10 16.65 9.92
N ILE A 432 -9.37 15.74 10.84
CA ILE A 432 -9.61 16.04 12.25
C ILE A 432 -8.37 15.71 13.06
N LEU A 433 -7.93 16.67 13.88
CA LEU A 433 -6.73 16.59 14.72
C LEU A 433 -7.03 17.02 16.16
N GLY A 434 -6.31 16.43 17.11
CA GLY A 434 -6.21 16.99 18.47
C GLY A 434 -5.11 18.07 18.48
N MET A 435 -5.49 19.31 18.73
CA MET A 435 -4.54 20.42 18.96
C MET A 435 -4.49 20.75 20.45
N PRO A 436 -3.36 21.27 20.97
CA PRO A 436 -3.28 21.68 22.36
C PRO A 436 -4.38 22.69 22.73
N ASP A 437 -4.97 22.52 23.91
CA ASP A 437 -6.03 23.38 24.46
C ASP A 437 -5.82 23.52 25.97
N ASP A 438 -5.77 24.76 26.47
CA ASP A 438 -5.46 25.06 27.87
C ASP A 438 -6.53 24.56 28.85
N LEU A 439 -7.79 24.44 28.42
CA LEU A 439 -8.91 24.03 29.26
C LEU A 439 -9.14 22.50 29.24
N TYR A 440 -9.07 21.92 28.04
CA TYR A 440 -9.45 20.52 27.82
C TYR A 440 -8.26 19.61 27.53
N GLY A 441 -7.03 20.12 27.53
CA GLY A 441 -5.83 19.40 27.14
C GLY A 441 -5.68 19.29 25.62
N GLU A 442 -6.74 18.80 24.93
CA GLU A 442 -6.82 18.81 23.48
C GLU A 442 -8.16 19.36 22.97
N ALA A 443 -8.09 20.17 21.92
CA ALA A 443 -9.24 20.63 21.15
C ALA A 443 -9.46 19.74 19.91
N VAL A 444 -10.70 19.43 19.60
CA VAL A 444 -11.06 18.83 18.32
C VAL A 444 -10.96 19.91 17.25
N THR A 445 -10.01 19.75 16.34
CA THR A 445 -9.69 20.75 15.30
C THR A 445 -9.99 20.18 13.92
N ALA A 446 -10.80 20.90 13.15
CA ALA A 446 -11.08 20.58 11.75
C ALA A 446 -10.14 21.35 10.83
N VAL A 447 -9.44 20.65 9.94
CA VAL A 447 -8.66 21.25 8.85
C VAL A 447 -9.33 20.87 7.55
N VAL A 448 -9.79 21.88 6.81
CA VAL A 448 -10.66 21.72 5.64
C VAL A 448 -9.93 22.16 4.39
N LYS A 449 -9.92 21.33 3.36
CA LYS A 449 -9.66 21.70 1.99
C LYS A 449 -11.01 21.88 1.29
N PRO A 450 -11.43 23.14 1.01
CA PRO A 450 -12.70 23.37 0.35
C PRO A 450 -12.59 23.07 -1.14
N LYS A 451 -13.71 22.69 -1.75
CA LYS A 451 -13.86 22.73 -3.20
C LYS A 451 -13.82 24.19 -3.65
N ASN A 452 -13.51 24.43 -4.94
CA ASN A 452 -13.73 25.74 -5.54
C ASN A 452 -15.23 26.09 -5.42
N SER A 453 -15.58 26.88 -4.41
CA SER A 453 -16.95 27.29 -4.12
C SER A 453 -17.03 28.81 -4.09
N LEU A 454 -18.22 29.33 -4.36
CA LEU A 454 -18.53 30.77 -4.23
C LEU A 454 -18.79 31.16 -2.76
N LEU A 455 -18.72 30.21 -1.82
CA LEU A 455 -18.96 30.48 -0.41
C LEU A 455 -17.73 31.15 0.21
N ASP A 456 -17.96 32.19 1.00
CA ASP A 456 -16.92 32.78 1.82
C ASP A 456 -16.62 31.88 3.05
N GLU A 457 -15.50 32.13 3.68
CA GLU A 457 -15.00 31.34 4.80
C GLU A 457 -15.96 31.37 6.00
N ALA A 458 -16.57 32.51 6.30
CA ALA A 458 -17.51 32.66 7.39
C ALA A 458 -18.77 31.79 7.20
N THR A 459 -19.27 31.75 5.96
CA THR A 459 -20.41 30.89 5.58
C THR A 459 -20.05 29.41 5.70
N MET A 460 -18.86 28.99 5.26
CA MET A 460 -18.39 27.62 5.39
C MET A 460 -18.25 27.20 6.85
N ILE A 461 -17.72 28.07 7.72
CA ILE A 461 -17.63 27.82 9.18
C ILE A 461 -19.01 27.64 9.77
N ALA A 462 -19.97 28.54 9.48
CA ALA A 462 -21.32 28.44 9.99
C ALA A 462 -22.00 27.12 9.59
N GLN A 463 -21.94 26.75 8.31
CA GLN A 463 -22.50 25.48 7.82
C GLN A 463 -21.86 24.27 8.49
N LEU A 464 -20.53 24.27 8.70
CA LEU A 464 -19.82 23.18 9.36
C LEU A 464 -20.26 23.07 10.83
N GLN A 465 -20.39 24.18 11.54
CA GLN A 465 -20.82 24.22 12.93
C GLN A 465 -22.26 23.77 13.08
N ASP A 466 -23.17 24.24 12.22
CA ASP A 466 -24.59 23.85 12.25
C ASP A 466 -24.72 22.34 11.97
N TYR A 467 -24.04 21.82 10.96
CA TYR A 467 -24.04 20.41 10.65
C TYR A 467 -23.44 19.56 11.78
N ALA A 468 -22.36 20.03 12.40
CA ALA A 468 -21.77 19.38 13.56
C ALA A 468 -22.71 19.39 14.78
N ASN A 469 -23.50 20.46 14.97
CA ASN A 469 -24.47 20.55 16.05
C ASN A 469 -25.61 19.52 15.91
N GLU A 470 -25.99 19.22 14.69
CA GLU A 470 -27.07 18.25 14.40
C GLU A 470 -26.58 16.80 14.45
N ASN A 471 -25.34 16.52 14.08
CA ASN A 471 -24.86 15.17 13.78
C ASN A 471 -23.77 14.64 14.72
N LEU A 472 -23.20 15.48 15.61
CA LEU A 472 -22.10 15.13 16.50
C LEU A 472 -22.45 15.42 17.97
N ALA A 473 -21.99 14.55 18.86
CA ALA A 473 -22.04 14.81 20.30
C ALA A 473 -21.24 16.09 20.65
N LYS A 474 -21.64 16.79 21.70
CA LYS A 474 -21.02 18.09 22.07
C LYS A 474 -19.50 18.03 22.22
N PHE A 475 -18.96 16.95 22.74
CA PHE A 475 -17.52 16.78 22.96
C PHE A 475 -16.76 16.45 21.65
N GLU A 476 -17.44 15.96 20.61
CA GLU A 476 -16.86 15.63 19.30
C GLU A 476 -16.80 16.84 18.37
N ARG A 477 -17.51 17.92 18.67
CA ARG A 477 -17.60 19.09 17.79
C ARG A 477 -16.30 19.85 17.74
N SER A 478 -15.90 20.23 16.52
CA SER A 478 -14.69 21.00 16.28
C SER A 478 -14.84 22.41 16.87
N THR A 479 -13.88 22.80 17.70
CA THR A 479 -13.81 24.13 18.29
C THR A 479 -12.86 25.05 17.57
N GLN A 480 -11.98 24.49 16.76
CA GLN A 480 -11.04 25.20 15.88
C GLN A 480 -11.23 24.70 14.44
N ILE A 481 -11.28 25.61 13.47
CA ILE A 481 -11.47 25.29 12.06
C ILE A 481 -10.42 26.08 11.28
N TYR A 482 -9.65 25.37 10.45
CA TYR A 482 -8.65 25.94 9.55
C TYR A 482 -8.96 25.55 8.11
N PHE A 483 -8.67 26.44 7.17
CA PHE A 483 -8.75 26.16 5.75
C PHE A 483 -7.36 26.08 5.14
N VAL A 484 -7.14 25.08 4.28
CA VAL A 484 -5.87 24.84 3.59
C VAL A 484 -6.11 24.64 2.09
N GLN A 485 -5.11 25.00 1.30
CA GLN A 485 -5.16 24.73 -0.13
C GLN A 485 -4.89 23.27 -0.46
N ASP A 486 -3.98 22.64 0.29
CA ASP A 486 -3.68 21.22 0.16
C ASP A 486 -3.05 20.67 1.46
N PHE A 487 -3.04 19.34 1.60
CA PHE A 487 -2.46 18.62 2.73
C PHE A 487 -1.06 18.11 2.43
N PRO A 488 -0.14 18.11 3.42
CA PRO A 488 1.14 17.42 3.28
C PRO A 488 0.92 15.90 3.18
N ARG A 489 1.52 15.27 2.15
CA ARG A 489 1.33 13.84 1.86
C ARG A 489 2.67 13.10 1.72
N ASN A 490 2.63 11.81 2.02
CA ASN A 490 3.70 10.91 1.67
C ASN A 490 3.58 10.45 0.19
N PRO A 491 4.57 9.73 -0.36
CA PRO A 491 4.53 9.24 -1.73
C PRO A 491 3.35 8.33 -2.08
N THR A 492 2.66 7.76 -1.08
CA THR A 492 1.45 6.96 -1.27
C THR A 492 0.17 7.74 -1.24
N GLY A 493 0.25 9.07 -1.11
CA GLY A 493 -0.91 9.96 -1.00
C GLY A 493 -1.54 10.06 0.39
N LYS A 494 -0.96 9.41 1.41
CA LYS A 494 -1.45 9.48 2.80
C LYS A 494 -1.05 10.81 3.43
N ILE A 495 -2.01 11.48 4.09
CA ILE A 495 -1.78 12.75 4.78
C ILE A 495 -0.82 12.56 5.97
N LEU A 496 0.18 13.42 6.03
CA LEU A 496 1.19 13.47 7.10
C LEU A 496 0.67 14.32 8.27
N ARG A 497 -0.18 13.72 9.12
CA ARG A 497 -0.81 14.41 10.27
C ARG A 497 0.18 15.12 11.20
N PRO A 498 1.35 14.55 11.57
CA PRO A 498 2.33 15.24 12.40
C PRO A 498 2.87 16.51 11.75
N GLN A 499 3.13 16.48 10.44
CA GLN A 499 3.59 17.65 9.70
C GLN A 499 2.49 18.71 9.60
N LEU A 500 1.24 18.31 9.34
CA LEU A 500 0.09 19.20 9.34
C LEU A 500 -0.08 19.88 10.71
N LYS A 501 -0.02 19.11 11.80
CA LYS A 501 -0.10 19.64 13.16
C LYS A 501 1.01 20.66 13.45
N LYS A 502 2.25 20.37 13.02
CA LYS A 502 3.39 21.30 13.16
C LYS A 502 3.18 22.60 12.36
N GLN A 503 2.63 22.51 11.14
CA GLN A 503 2.32 23.70 10.33
C GLN A 503 1.28 24.58 11.02
N LEU A 504 0.21 24.01 11.58
CA LEU A 504 -0.84 24.76 12.28
C LEU A 504 -0.35 25.39 13.58
N LEU A 505 0.59 24.80 14.29
CA LEU A 505 1.19 25.36 15.50
C LEU A 505 2.16 26.53 15.20
N SER A 506 2.54 26.74 13.95
CA SER A 506 3.40 27.84 13.51
C SER A 506 2.65 29.06 12.97
N ILE A 507 1.32 28.99 12.90
CA ILE A 507 0.41 30.08 12.54
C ILE A 507 -0.07 30.79 13.80
#